data_ac57fd23fe09668c0a6d54ec64eb65a6
#
_entry.id   ac57fd23fe09668c0a6d54ec64eb65a6
#
_cell.length_a   1.000
_cell.length_b   1.000
_cell.length_c   1.000
_cell.angle_alpha   90.00
_cell.angle_beta   90.00
_cell.angle_gamma   90.00
#
_symmetry.space_group_name_H-M   'P 1'
#
loop_
_entity.id
_entity.type
_entity.pdbx_description
1 polymer ?
#
loop_
_entity_poly.entity_id
_entity_poly.type
_entity_poly.pdbx_seq_one_letter_code
_entity_poly.pdbx_strand_id
1 'polypeptide(L)'
;MNAVNYGEIIYIIKRAFGDRKKIECLAAIERLGIEILSVPNELIFRAAEYKAEFSISYADCFALVTALENKAALVTGDSEFKKVEHLAKIVWV
;
A
#
# COMPACT_ATOMS: atom_id res chain seq x y z
N MET A 1 -5.18 -1.41 -5.18
CA MET A 1 -4.52 -0.90 -3.94
C MET A 1 -5.53 -0.93 -2.81
N ASN A 2 -5.10 -1.17 -1.59
CA ASN A 2 -6.04 -1.16 -0.46
C ASN A 2 -6.32 0.27 0.03
N ALA A 3 -7.44 0.42 0.76
CA ALA A 3 -7.90 1.73 1.23
C ALA A 3 -6.92 2.41 2.21
N VAL A 4 -6.15 1.64 3.00
CA VAL A 4 -5.16 2.21 3.93
C VAL A 4 -4.02 2.87 3.15
N ASN A 5 -3.47 2.19 2.14
CA ASN A 5 -2.42 2.75 1.31
C ASN A 5 -2.92 3.94 0.48
N TYR A 6 -4.18 3.89 0.03
CA TYR A 6 -4.81 5.02 -0.65
C TYR A 6 -4.90 6.24 0.26
N GLY A 7 -5.34 6.03 1.51
CA GLY A 7 -5.38 7.11 2.49
C GLY A 7 -4.01 7.70 2.79
N GLU A 8 -2.97 6.87 2.81
CA GLU A 8 -1.60 7.34 3.00
C GLU A 8 -1.16 8.26 1.85
N ILE A 9 -1.47 7.90 0.61
CA ILE A 9 -1.19 8.75 -0.56
C ILE A 9 -1.89 10.11 -0.41
N ILE A 10 -3.17 10.09 -0.03
CA ILE A 10 -3.97 11.31 0.13
C ILE A 10 -3.30 12.25 1.15
N TYR A 11 -2.96 11.74 2.34
CA TYR A 11 -2.42 12.62 3.38
C TYR A 11 -1.02 13.11 3.05
N ILE A 12 -0.19 12.27 2.43
CA ILE A 12 1.18 12.66 2.05
C ILE A 12 1.14 13.78 1.01
N ILE A 13 0.33 13.62 -0.02
CA ILE A 13 0.22 14.62 -1.10
C ILE A 13 -0.36 15.93 -0.56
N LYS A 14 -1.41 15.85 0.24
CA LYS A 14 -2.02 17.04 0.85
C LYS A 14 -1.02 17.79 1.73
N ARG A 15 -0.29 17.08 2.58
CA ARG A 15 0.69 17.67 3.49
C ARG A 15 1.83 18.35 2.73
N ALA A 16 2.34 17.69 1.68
CA ALA A 16 3.50 18.19 0.95
C ALA A 16 3.15 19.26 -0.08
N PHE A 17 2.00 19.18 -0.72
CA PHE A 17 1.67 19.99 -1.91
C PHE A 17 0.32 20.70 -1.84
N GLY A 18 -0.53 20.40 -0.85
CA GLY A 18 -1.84 21.04 -0.68
C GLY A 18 -2.98 20.35 -1.42
N ASP A 19 -4.19 20.94 -1.29
CA ASP A 19 -5.43 20.35 -1.79
C ASP A 19 -5.49 20.23 -3.30
N ARG A 20 -4.94 21.19 -4.03
CA ARG A 20 -4.95 21.15 -5.50
C ARG A 20 -4.23 19.92 -6.03
N LYS A 21 -3.03 19.64 -5.53
CA LYS A 21 -2.25 18.47 -5.93
C LYS A 21 -2.90 17.19 -5.47
N LYS A 22 -3.53 17.20 -4.31
CA LYS A 22 -4.31 16.07 -3.82
C LYS A 22 -5.43 15.72 -4.82
N ILE A 23 -6.23 16.70 -5.23
CA ILE A 23 -7.32 16.50 -6.18
C ILE A 23 -6.79 15.99 -7.53
N GLU A 24 -5.70 16.55 -8.03
CA GLU A 24 -5.06 16.09 -9.27
C GLU A 24 -4.61 14.62 -9.16
N CYS A 25 -4.03 14.24 -8.02
CA CYS A 25 -3.58 12.87 -7.78
C CYS A 25 -4.75 11.89 -7.74
N LEU A 26 -5.83 12.24 -7.04
CA LEU A 26 -7.03 11.40 -6.96
C LEU A 26 -7.65 11.19 -8.35
N ALA A 27 -7.71 12.25 -9.15
CA ALA A 27 -8.21 12.16 -10.52
C ALA A 27 -7.34 11.27 -11.40
N ALA A 28 -6.02 11.32 -11.23
CA ALA A 28 -5.10 10.47 -11.96
C ALA A 28 -5.28 8.99 -11.60
N ILE A 29 -5.43 8.67 -10.32
CA ILE A 29 -5.68 7.31 -9.85
C ILE A 29 -6.97 6.77 -10.46
N GLU A 30 -8.03 7.57 -10.48
CA GLU A 30 -9.31 7.20 -11.08
C GLU A 30 -9.17 6.94 -12.59
N ARG A 31 -8.47 7.84 -13.31
CA ARG A 31 -8.24 7.67 -14.75
C ARG A 31 -7.44 6.41 -15.10
N LEU A 32 -6.51 6.02 -14.23
CA LEU A 32 -5.72 4.81 -14.44
C LEU A 32 -6.52 3.53 -14.16
N GLY A 33 -7.75 3.65 -13.64
CA GLY A 33 -8.59 2.51 -13.34
C GLY A 33 -8.08 1.67 -12.17
N ILE A 34 -7.34 2.28 -11.24
CA ILE A 34 -6.84 1.57 -10.07
C ILE A 34 -8.00 1.30 -9.12
N GLU A 35 -8.24 0.02 -8.86
CA GLU A 35 -9.28 -0.40 -7.93
C GLU A 35 -8.85 -0.17 -6.48
N ILE A 36 -9.72 0.47 -5.69
CA ILE A 36 -9.47 0.67 -4.26
C ILE A 36 -10.21 -0.42 -3.49
N LEU A 37 -9.46 -1.29 -2.83
CA LEU A 37 -9.99 -2.43 -2.10
C LEU A 37 -10.26 -2.05 -0.65
N SER A 38 -11.44 -2.40 -0.14
CA SER A 38 -11.74 -2.26 1.28
C SER A 38 -10.84 -3.17 2.11
N VAL A 39 -10.69 -2.82 3.39
CA VAL A 39 -9.78 -3.53 4.31
C VAL A 39 -10.60 -4.25 5.36
N PRO A 40 -10.87 -5.56 5.19
CA PRO A 40 -11.61 -6.32 6.20
C PRO A 40 -10.76 -6.62 7.43
N ASN A 41 -11.42 -6.99 8.53
CA ASN A 41 -10.74 -7.23 9.81
C ASN A 41 -9.64 -8.29 9.71
N GLU A 42 -9.86 -9.36 8.94
CA GLU A 42 -8.88 -10.43 8.75
C GLU A 42 -7.58 -9.91 8.13
N LEU A 43 -7.69 -8.97 7.21
CA LEU A 43 -6.50 -8.36 6.59
C LEU A 43 -5.75 -7.52 7.61
N ILE A 44 -6.47 -6.77 8.46
CA ILE A 44 -5.87 -5.97 9.54
C ILE A 44 -5.10 -6.88 10.51
N PHE A 45 -5.71 -8.00 10.92
CA PHE A 45 -5.08 -8.93 11.84
C PHE A 45 -3.82 -9.54 11.25
N ARG A 46 -3.84 -9.92 9.97
CA ARG A 46 -2.65 -10.46 9.31
C ARG A 46 -1.55 -9.41 9.16
N ALA A 47 -1.91 -8.17 8.83
CA ALA A 47 -0.94 -7.08 8.75
C ALA A 47 -0.27 -6.85 10.12
N ALA A 48 -1.04 -6.92 11.19
CA ALA A 48 -0.53 -6.77 12.56
C ALA A 48 0.49 -7.88 12.90
N GLU A 49 0.21 -9.14 12.49
CA GLU A 49 1.16 -10.25 12.68
C GLU A 49 2.48 -9.99 11.97
N TYR A 50 2.42 -9.55 10.71
CA TYR A 50 3.65 -9.21 9.97
C TYR A 50 4.39 -8.02 10.58
N LYS A 51 3.64 -7.03 11.09
CA LYS A 51 4.26 -5.87 11.75
C LYS A 51 5.06 -6.30 12.99
N ALA A 52 4.58 -7.30 13.72
CA ALA A 52 5.28 -7.85 14.88
C ALA A 52 6.57 -8.58 14.50
N GLU A 53 6.63 -9.18 13.31
CA GLU A 53 7.77 -9.98 12.87
C GLU A 53 8.80 -9.19 12.06
N PHE A 54 8.37 -8.22 11.29
CA PHE A 54 9.24 -7.50 10.35
C PHE A 54 9.32 -6.01 10.64
N SER A 55 10.50 -5.45 10.43
CA SER A 55 10.79 -4.04 10.68
C SER A 55 10.43 -3.17 9.46
N ILE A 56 9.17 -3.22 9.04
CA ILE A 56 8.61 -2.39 7.98
C ILE A 56 7.44 -1.58 8.54
N SER A 57 7.01 -0.52 7.87
CA SER A 57 5.92 0.31 8.35
C SER A 57 4.60 -0.48 8.37
N TYR A 58 3.65 -0.04 9.20
CA TYR A 58 2.34 -0.70 9.27
C TYR A 58 1.60 -0.59 7.94
N ALA A 59 1.68 0.56 7.27
CA ALA A 59 1.11 0.73 5.94
C ALA A 59 1.71 -0.26 4.92
N ASP A 60 3.02 -0.51 4.99
CA ASP A 60 3.69 -1.50 4.14
C ASP A 60 3.20 -2.91 4.43
N CYS A 61 2.89 -3.23 5.69
CA CYS A 61 2.29 -4.52 6.05
C CYS A 61 0.93 -4.70 5.38
N PHE A 62 0.11 -3.64 5.29
CA PHE A 62 -1.17 -3.70 4.56
C PHE A 62 -0.95 -3.96 3.07
N ALA A 63 0.04 -3.32 2.45
CA ALA A 63 0.37 -3.56 1.05
C ALA A 63 0.81 -5.01 0.83
N LEU A 64 1.67 -5.53 1.69
CA LEU A 64 2.14 -6.91 1.65
C LEU A 64 0.98 -7.90 1.72
N VAL A 65 0.13 -7.77 2.74
CA VAL A 65 -0.99 -8.70 2.94
C VAL A 65 -1.99 -8.62 1.78
N THR A 66 -2.26 -7.42 1.27
CA THR A 66 -3.14 -7.24 0.11
C THR A 66 -2.60 -8.01 -1.10
N ALA A 67 -1.31 -7.93 -1.36
CA ALA A 67 -0.67 -8.67 -2.45
C ALA A 67 -0.79 -10.19 -2.23
N LEU A 68 -0.52 -10.68 -1.03
CA LEU A 68 -0.60 -12.10 -0.70
C LEU A 68 -2.03 -12.63 -0.83
N GLU A 69 -3.02 -11.91 -0.31
CA GLU A 69 -4.43 -12.32 -0.37
C GLU A 69 -4.95 -12.40 -1.81
N ASN A 70 -4.48 -11.53 -2.67
CA ASN A 70 -4.92 -11.46 -4.05
C ASN A 70 -4.00 -12.22 -5.01
N LYS A 71 -2.97 -12.89 -4.51
CA LYS A 71 -1.95 -13.58 -5.30
C LYS A 71 -1.38 -12.65 -6.38
N ALA A 72 -1.15 -11.40 -6.00
CA ALA A 72 -0.70 -10.35 -6.89
C ALA A 72 0.77 -9.97 -6.60
N ALA A 73 1.42 -9.36 -7.58
CA ALA A 73 2.73 -8.78 -7.37
C ALA A 73 2.58 -7.43 -6.67
N LEU A 74 3.53 -7.12 -5.80
CA LEU A 74 3.62 -5.82 -5.14
C LEU A 74 4.61 -4.97 -5.93
N VAL A 75 4.16 -3.81 -6.40
CA VAL A 75 5.00 -2.87 -7.16
C VAL A 75 5.51 -1.80 -6.22
N THR A 76 6.82 -1.68 -6.09
CA THR A 76 7.42 -0.71 -5.17
C THR A 76 8.84 -0.34 -5.57
N GLY A 77 9.26 0.87 -5.20
CA GLY A 77 10.66 1.30 -5.26
C GLY A 77 11.30 1.39 -3.87
N ASP A 78 10.56 1.05 -2.82
CA ASP A 78 11.04 1.17 -1.44
C ASP A 78 11.88 -0.03 -1.05
N SER A 79 13.17 0.23 -0.72
CA SER A 79 14.12 -0.81 -0.31
C SER A 79 13.72 -1.54 0.97
N GLU A 80 12.83 -0.98 1.78
CA GLU A 80 12.31 -1.65 2.99
C GLU A 80 11.63 -2.98 2.65
N PHE A 81 11.04 -3.11 1.45
CA PHE A 81 10.41 -4.35 1.02
C PHE A 81 11.39 -5.49 0.76
N LYS A 82 12.71 -5.24 0.72
CA LYS A 82 13.70 -6.31 0.66
C LYS A 82 13.60 -7.24 1.86
N LYS A 83 13.17 -6.73 3.00
CA LYS A 83 13.01 -7.51 4.23
C LYS A 83 11.94 -8.61 4.12
N VAL A 84 11.03 -8.49 3.16
CA VAL A 84 9.90 -9.41 2.96
C VAL A 84 9.83 -9.96 1.54
N GLU A 85 10.88 -9.78 0.72
CA GLU A 85 10.88 -10.22 -0.68
C GLU A 85 10.77 -11.74 -0.84
N HIS A 86 11.10 -12.50 0.20
CA HIS A 86 10.94 -13.96 0.22
C HIS A 86 9.47 -14.40 0.40
N LEU A 87 8.58 -13.48 0.78
CA LEU A 87 7.16 -13.78 1.07
C LEU A 87 6.24 -13.49 -0.11
N ALA A 88 6.58 -12.52 -0.94
CA ALA A 88 5.71 -12.04 -2.01
C ALA A 88 6.50 -11.76 -3.27
N LYS A 89 5.83 -11.83 -4.41
CA LYS A 89 6.43 -11.40 -5.67
C LYS A 89 6.49 -9.88 -5.69
N ILE A 90 7.69 -9.34 -5.88
CA ILE A 90 7.90 -7.89 -5.92
C ILE A 90 8.38 -7.48 -7.31
N VAL A 91 7.74 -6.44 -7.86
CA VAL A 91 8.18 -5.77 -9.07
C VAL A 91 8.81 -4.45 -8.64
N TRP A 92 10.13 -4.38 -8.77
CA TRP A 92 10.91 -3.20 -8.38
C TRP A 92 10.86 -2.12 -9.46
N VAL A 93 10.61 -0.89 -9.03
CA VAL A 93 10.62 0.27 -9.93
C VAL A 93 11.68 1.31 -9.55
#